data_6a5137f83d535ad22fbc254072d31c29
#
_entry.id   6a5137f83d535ad22fbc254072d31c29
#
_cell.length_a   1.000
_cell.length_b   1.000
_cell.length_c   1.000
_cell.angle_alpha   90.00
_cell.angle_beta   90.00
_cell.angle_gamma   90.00
#
_symmetry.space_group_name_H-M   'P 1'
#
loop_
_entity.id
_entity.type
_entity.pdbx_description
1 polymer ?
#
loop_
_entity_poly.entity_id
_entity_poly.type
_entity_poly.pdbx_seq_one_letter_code
_entity_poly.pdbx_strand_id
1 'polypeptide(L)'
;MVILSMITIITSNILQSSLETERLSTEKLQSARALNFSSITLRRDIRQIINVPLRDYYGNPIKATFSGSNIDKRISFNSKIKYISNDISPIKRIEYVLDDNRLTRKQFFSSNPFDSNENINSNFLEDISELDIKFMFEKKWHDKWPISPDTETKIPTLIRFEFKKSRKDYLWIIEPNIDYEYKR
;
A
#
# COMPACT_ATOMS: atom_id res chain seq x y z
N MET A 1 13.79 -32.63 49.99
CA MET A 1 12.53 -32.24 49.31
C MET A 1 12.48 -30.74 49.02
N VAL A 2 12.81 -29.84 49.95
CA VAL A 2 12.70 -28.36 49.74
C VAL A 2 13.61 -27.87 48.58
N ILE A 3 14.84 -28.33 48.46
CA ILE A 3 15.77 -27.94 47.40
C ILE A 3 15.26 -28.33 46.02
N LEU A 4 14.69 -29.52 45.87
CA LEU A 4 14.15 -30.02 44.63
C LEU A 4 12.95 -29.17 44.15
N SER A 5 12.05 -28.79 45.07
CA SER A 5 10.93 -27.91 44.77
C SER A 5 11.36 -26.51 44.35
N MET A 6 12.40 -25.95 45.00
CA MET A 6 12.95 -24.65 44.58
C MET A 6 13.56 -24.69 43.17
N ILE A 7 14.31 -25.73 42.83
CA ILE A 7 14.88 -25.90 41.50
C ILE A 7 13.78 -25.99 40.47
N THR A 8 12.71 -26.73 40.73
CA THR A 8 11.57 -26.89 39.81
C THR A 8 10.87 -25.55 39.57
N ILE A 9 10.64 -24.76 40.62
CA ILE A 9 10.00 -23.44 40.51
C ILE A 9 10.87 -22.48 39.68
N ILE A 10 12.19 -22.42 39.98
CA ILE A 10 13.11 -21.54 39.28
C ILE A 10 13.20 -21.93 37.79
N THR A 11 13.31 -23.22 37.49
CA THR A 11 13.37 -23.72 36.10
C THR A 11 12.08 -23.45 35.37
N SER A 12 10.93 -23.62 36.00
CA SER A 12 9.62 -23.29 35.39
C SER A 12 9.50 -21.80 35.08
N ASN A 13 9.91 -20.93 35.98
CA ASN A 13 9.86 -19.48 35.77
C ASN A 13 10.80 -19.04 34.63
N ILE A 14 12.01 -19.61 34.56
CA ILE A 14 12.95 -19.33 33.45
C ILE A 14 12.36 -19.78 32.14
N LEU A 15 11.76 -20.98 32.09
CA LEU A 15 11.13 -21.49 30.87
C LEU A 15 9.97 -20.62 30.42
N GLN A 16 9.08 -20.23 31.34
CA GLN A 16 7.95 -19.33 31.03
C GLN A 16 8.43 -17.97 30.50
N SER A 17 9.41 -17.34 31.16
CA SER A 17 9.98 -16.10 30.71
C SER A 17 10.65 -16.19 29.34
N SER A 18 11.33 -17.31 29.08
CA SER A 18 11.94 -17.59 27.77
C SER A 18 10.90 -17.71 26.67
N LEU A 19 9.83 -18.46 26.90
CA LEU A 19 8.73 -18.64 25.95
C LEU A 19 7.99 -17.32 25.66
N GLU A 20 7.78 -16.51 26.70
CA GLU A 20 7.15 -15.20 26.53
C GLU A 20 8.04 -14.25 25.70
N THR A 21 9.34 -14.24 25.98
CA THR A 21 10.32 -13.45 25.23
C THR A 21 10.37 -13.88 23.76
N GLU A 22 10.35 -15.18 23.48
CA GLU A 22 10.33 -15.72 22.14
C GLU A 22 9.06 -15.31 21.40
N ARG A 23 7.89 -15.41 22.04
CA ARG A 23 6.61 -14.99 21.47
C ARG A 23 6.62 -13.51 21.09
N LEU A 24 7.00 -12.64 22.02
CA LEU A 24 7.08 -11.18 21.78
C LEU A 24 8.09 -10.82 20.67
N SER A 25 9.22 -11.52 20.63
CA SER A 25 10.22 -11.32 19.59
C SER A 25 9.68 -11.74 18.21
N THR A 26 8.99 -12.87 18.15
CA THR A 26 8.38 -13.38 16.92
C THR A 26 7.29 -12.44 16.41
N GLU A 27 6.40 -11.94 17.27
CA GLU A 27 5.36 -10.97 16.91
C GLU A 27 5.97 -9.67 16.35
N LYS A 28 7.00 -9.13 16.99
CA LYS A 28 7.71 -7.94 16.50
C LYS A 28 8.37 -8.18 15.15
N LEU A 29 8.98 -9.33 14.95
CA LEU A 29 9.63 -9.70 13.69
C LEU A 29 8.61 -9.85 12.56
N GLN A 30 7.46 -10.48 12.82
CA GLN A 30 6.37 -10.61 11.86
C GLN A 30 5.80 -9.23 11.45
N SER A 31 5.57 -8.36 12.43
CA SER A 31 5.11 -6.99 12.17
C SER A 31 6.11 -6.20 11.31
N ALA A 32 7.41 -6.31 11.61
CA ALA A 32 8.45 -5.65 10.83
C ALA A 32 8.55 -6.20 9.39
N ARG A 33 8.42 -7.51 9.23
CA ARG A 33 8.40 -8.16 7.91
C ARG A 33 7.19 -7.71 7.09
N ALA A 34 6.00 -7.68 7.68
CA ALA A 34 4.78 -7.21 7.02
C ALA A 34 4.93 -5.76 6.55
N LEU A 35 5.45 -4.87 7.40
CA LEU A 35 5.68 -3.47 7.07
C LEU A 35 6.68 -3.32 5.91
N ASN A 36 7.78 -4.06 5.95
CA ASN A 36 8.80 -4.03 4.90
C ASN A 36 8.25 -4.56 3.56
N PHE A 37 7.53 -5.68 3.58
CA PHE A 37 6.88 -6.24 2.40
C PHE A 37 5.89 -5.24 1.78
N SER A 38 5.10 -4.59 2.61
CA SER A 38 4.16 -3.55 2.17
C SER A 38 4.89 -2.37 1.54
N SER A 39 5.95 -1.86 2.19
CA SER A 39 6.75 -0.77 1.62
C SER A 39 7.33 -1.12 0.25
N ILE A 40 7.90 -2.31 0.09
CA ILE A 40 8.47 -2.78 -1.18
C ILE A 40 7.38 -2.91 -2.25
N THR A 41 6.23 -3.48 -1.90
CA THR A 41 5.13 -3.68 -2.85
C THR A 41 4.54 -2.35 -3.31
N LEU A 42 4.28 -1.42 -2.39
CA LEU A 42 3.77 -0.08 -2.73
C LEU A 42 4.75 0.67 -3.65
N ARG A 43 6.05 0.65 -3.30
CA ARG A 43 7.10 1.28 -4.13
C ARG A 43 7.16 0.66 -5.51
N ARG A 44 7.07 -0.66 -5.60
CA ARG A 44 7.06 -1.37 -6.89
C ARG A 44 5.86 -0.96 -7.73
N ASP A 45 4.66 -0.98 -7.17
CA ASP A 45 3.43 -0.67 -7.88
C ASP A 45 3.42 0.78 -8.38
N ILE A 46 3.86 1.72 -7.55
CA ILE A 46 3.96 3.15 -7.91
C ILE A 46 5.04 3.40 -8.95
N ARG A 47 6.20 2.74 -8.86
CA ARG A 47 7.27 2.89 -9.86
C ARG A 47 6.94 2.27 -11.22
N GLN A 48 5.97 1.39 -11.27
CA GLN A 48 5.49 0.74 -12.49
C GLN A 48 4.23 1.39 -13.06
N ILE A 49 3.86 2.57 -12.55
CA ILE A 49 2.72 3.34 -13.08
C ILE A 49 2.93 3.61 -14.57
N ILE A 50 1.85 3.41 -15.32
CA ILE A 50 1.77 3.74 -16.74
C ILE A 50 0.77 4.87 -16.90
N ASN A 51 1.14 5.86 -17.71
CA ASN A 51 0.30 7.02 -18.00
C ASN A 51 -0.81 6.64 -19.02
N VAL A 52 -1.76 5.82 -18.57
CA VAL A 52 -2.95 5.43 -19.34
C VAL A 52 -4.18 6.00 -18.63
N PRO A 53 -5.08 6.69 -19.36
CA PRO A 53 -6.28 7.25 -18.77
C PRO A 53 -7.12 6.20 -18.02
N LEU A 54 -7.60 6.57 -16.85
CA LEU A 54 -8.53 5.76 -16.09
C LEU A 54 -9.91 5.79 -16.72
N ARG A 55 -10.69 4.73 -16.55
CA ARG A 55 -12.10 4.66 -16.94
C ARG A 55 -12.94 4.24 -15.74
N ASP A 56 -14.20 4.66 -15.72
CA ASP A 56 -15.17 4.15 -14.75
C ASP A 56 -15.60 2.71 -15.10
N TYR A 57 -16.45 2.12 -14.27
CA TYR A 57 -16.96 0.77 -14.49
C TYR A 57 -17.92 0.64 -15.68
N TYR A 58 -18.38 1.76 -16.24
CA TYR A 58 -19.20 1.83 -17.45
C TYR A 58 -18.36 2.05 -18.72
N GLY A 59 -17.03 2.17 -18.55
CA GLY A 59 -16.11 2.42 -19.66
C GLY A 59 -15.92 3.89 -20.04
N ASN A 60 -16.59 4.82 -19.33
CA ASN A 60 -16.41 6.24 -19.59
C ASN A 60 -15.04 6.73 -19.13
N PRO A 61 -14.37 7.60 -19.87
CA PRO A 61 -13.09 8.14 -19.45
C PRO A 61 -13.23 8.99 -18.19
N ILE A 62 -12.48 8.65 -17.16
CA ILE A 62 -12.26 9.54 -16.03
C ILE A 62 -11.17 10.52 -16.46
N LYS A 63 -11.37 11.81 -16.19
CA LYS A 63 -10.38 12.83 -16.52
C LYS A 63 -9.17 12.75 -15.58
N ALA A 64 -8.51 11.60 -15.56
CA ALA A 64 -7.33 11.33 -14.76
C ALA A 64 -6.56 10.11 -15.28
N THR A 65 -5.23 10.14 -15.24
CA THR A 65 -4.36 8.97 -15.41
C THR A 65 -3.93 8.40 -14.07
N PHE A 66 -3.88 9.24 -13.06
CA PHE A 66 -3.69 8.93 -11.66
C PHE A 66 -4.79 9.67 -10.87
N SER A 67 -5.41 9.00 -9.94
CA SER A 67 -6.41 9.61 -9.04
C SER A 67 -6.00 9.37 -7.60
N GLY A 68 -6.04 10.42 -6.79
CA GLY A 68 -5.73 10.33 -5.38
C GLY A 68 -6.49 11.35 -4.56
N SER A 69 -6.89 10.97 -3.34
CA SER A 69 -7.61 11.83 -2.41
C SER A 69 -7.18 11.54 -0.98
N ASN A 70 -6.72 12.57 -0.30
CA ASN A 70 -6.41 12.47 1.13
C ASN A 70 -7.68 12.38 1.98
N ILE A 71 -8.78 12.96 1.52
CA ILE A 71 -10.08 12.89 2.22
C ILE A 71 -10.60 11.45 2.18
N ASP A 72 -10.63 10.84 1.01
CA ASP A 72 -11.13 9.46 0.81
C ASP A 72 -10.07 8.40 1.16
N LYS A 73 -8.86 8.82 1.54
CA LYS A 73 -7.72 7.93 1.83
C LYS A 73 -7.51 6.87 0.75
N ARG A 74 -7.59 7.29 -0.50
CA ARG A 74 -7.58 6.42 -1.68
C ARG A 74 -6.63 6.94 -2.75
N ILE A 75 -5.95 6.00 -3.41
CA ILE A 75 -5.26 6.23 -4.68
C ILE A 75 -5.64 5.16 -5.68
N SER A 76 -5.71 5.52 -6.96
CA SER A 76 -6.02 4.62 -8.07
C SER A 76 -5.17 4.97 -9.29
N PHE A 77 -4.57 3.96 -9.92
CA PHE A 77 -3.69 4.12 -11.08
C PHE A 77 -3.56 2.80 -11.86
N ASN A 78 -3.07 2.90 -13.09
CA ASN A 78 -2.71 1.74 -13.89
C ASN A 78 -1.21 1.44 -13.74
N SER A 79 -0.86 0.18 -13.50
CA SER A 79 0.52 -0.29 -13.34
C SER A 79 0.81 -1.49 -14.21
N LYS A 80 2.06 -1.60 -14.70
CA LYS A 80 2.55 -2.76 -15.45
C LYS A 80 2.98 -3.84 -14.47
N ILE A 81 2.22 -4.92 -14.41
CA ILE A 81 2.51 -6.05 -13.55
C ILE A 81 2.96 -7.22 -14.43
N LYS A 82 4.21 -7.66 -14.23
CA LYS A 82 4.68 -8.90 -14.87
C LYS A 82 4.01 -10.09 -14.20
N TYR A 83 3.18 -10.80 -14.95
CA TYR A 83 2.66 -12.10 -14.55
C TYR A 83 3.43 -13.24 -15.20
N ILE A 84 3.48 -14.36 -14.48
CA ILE A 84 4.07 -15.63 -14.96
C ILE A 84 3.02 -16.45 -15.71
N SER A 85 1.74 -16.04 -15.71
CA SER A 85 0.63 -16.74 -16.35
C SER A 85 0.21 -16.10 -17.67
N ASN A 86 -0.53 -16.84 -18.49
CA ASN A 86 -1.11 -16.45 -19.80
C ASN A 86 -2.14 -15.31 -19.74
N ASP A 87 -1.94 -14.36 -18.87
CA ASP A 87 -2.83 -13.22 -18.66
C ASP A 87 -2.76 -12.28 -19.87
N ILE A 88 -3.92 -11.94 -20.43
CA ILE A 88 -4.07 -11.23 -21.70
C ILE A 88 -3.54 -9.78 -21.64
N SER A 89 -3.50 -9.16 -20.46
CA SER A 89 -3.01 -7.80 -20.30
C SER A 89 -2.02 -7.66 -19.15
N PRO A 90 -0.80 -7.15 -19.41
CA PRO A 90 0.17 -6.84 -18.37
C PRO A 90 -0.18 -5.56 -17.60
N ILE A 91 -1.16 -4.78 -18.05
CA ILE A 91 -1.57 -3.52 -17.43
C ILE A 91 -2.80 -3.79 -16.57
N LYS A 92 -2.68 -3.49 -15.28
CA LYS A 92 -3.73 -3.70 -14.28
C LYS A 92 -4.00 -2.41 -13.55
N ARG A 93 -5.28 -2.17 -13.20
CA ARG A 93 -5.63 -1.12 -12.25
C ARG A 93 -5.26 -1.58 -10.84
N ILE A 94 -4.62 -0.70 -10.11
CA ILE A 94 -4.30 -0.87 -8.70
C ILE A 94 -5.00 0.24 -7.92
N GLU A 95 -5.61 -0.13 -6.83
CA GLU A 95 -6.19 0.80 -5.86
C GLU A 95 -5.68 0.50 -4.47
N TYR A 96 -5.33 1.54 -3.74
CA TYR A 96 -5.08 1.49 -2.30
C TYR A 96 -6.16 2.30 -1.61
N VAL A 97 -6.82 1.70 -0.65
CA VAL A 97 -7.92 2.31 0.11
C VAL A 97 -7.72 2.01 1.58
N LEU A 98 -7.82 3.04 2.42
CA LEU A 98 -7.91 2.86 3.87
C LEU A 98 -9.38 2.71 4.25
N ASP A 99 -9.70 1.59 4.86
CA ASP A 99 -11.01 1.28 5.42
C ASP A 99 -10.83 0.60 6.78
N ASP A 100 -11.58 1.01 7.81
CA ASP A 100 -11.53 0.46 9.16
C ASP A 100 -10.09 0.25 9.70
N ASN A 101 -9.22 1.25 9.59
CA ASN A 101 -7.81 1.19 10.00
C ASN A 101 -6.97 0.13 9.26
N ARG A 102 -7.47 -0.36 8.13
CA ARG A 102 -6.75 -1.29 7.25
C ARG A 102 -6.48 -0.65 5.91
N LEU A 103 -5.22 -0.59 5.53
CA LEU A 103 -4.87 -0.21 4.17
C LEU A 103 -4.99 -1.47 3.30
N THR A 104 -5.92 -1.44 2.37
CA THR A 104 -6.22 -2.55 1.46
C THR A 104 -5.67 -2.24 0.08
N ARG A 105 -5.03 -3.21 -0.56
CA ARG A 105 -4.61 -3.16 -1.94
C ARG A 105 -5.56 -4.00 -2.79
N LYS A 106 -6.23 -3.36 -3.75
CA LYS A 106 -7.08 -4.00 -4.76
C LYS A 106 -6.34 -4.04 -6.08
N GLN A 107 -6.22 -5.20 -6.68
CA GLN A 107 -5.66 -5.39 -8.00
C GLN A 107 -6.74 -5.93 -8.93
N PHE A 108 -7.12 -5.16 -9.90
CA PHE A 108 -8.09 -5.58 -10.92
C PHE A 108 -7.44 -6.43 -12.00
N PHE A 109 -8.24 -7.23 -12.71
CA PHE A 109 -7.75 -8.09 -13.79
C PHE A 109 -7.44 -7.33 -15.08
N SER A 110 -7.93 -6.11 -15.19
CA SER A 110 -7.67 -5.22 -16.35
C SER A 110 -7.36 -3.79 -15.91
N SER A 111 -6.87 -2.97 -16.83
CA SER A 111 -6.73 -1.52 -16.64
C SER A 111 -8.08 -0.79 -16.55
N ASN A 112 -9.11 -1.34 -17.20
CA ASN A 112 -10.45 -0.81 -17.25
C ASN A 112 -11.44 -1.89 -16.80
N PRO A 113 -11.55 -2.12 -15.47
CA PRO A 113 -12.52 -3.08 -14.96
C PRO A 113 -13.94 -2.58 -15.19
N PHE A 114 -14.84 -3.47 -15.54
CA PHE A 114 -16.28 -3.21 -15.68
C PHE A 114 -17.07 -3.58 -14.43
N ASP A 115 -16.44 -4.26 -13.47
CA ASP A 115 -17.01 -4.59 -12.18
C ASP A 115 -16.02 -4.25 -11.06
N SER A 116 -16.51 -3.56 -10.03
CA SER A 116 -15.75 -3.23 -8.83
C SER A 116 -15.38 -4.43 -7.97
N ASN A 117 -16.08 -5.54 -8.12
CA ASN A 117 -15.89 -6.77 -7.35
C ASN A 117 -14.87 -7.73 -7.99
N GLU A 118 -14.58 -7.58 -9.27
CA GLU A 118 -13.59 -8.39 -9.98
C GLU A 118 -12.17 -7.92 -9.69
N ASN A 119 -11.72 -8.17 -8.48
CA ASN A 119 -10.36 -7.82 -8.05
C ASN A 119 -9.78 -8.84 -7.07
N ILE A 120 -8.46 -8.84 -6.97
CA ILE A 120 -7.71 -9.54 -5.93
C ILE A 120 -7.51 -8.55 -4.78
N ASN A 121 -8.16 -8.83 -3.67
CA ASN A 121 -8.04 -8.05 -2.44
C ASN A 121 -6.90 -8.58 -1.58
N SER A 122 -6.04 -7.71 -1.12
CA SER A 122 -4.94 -8.05 -0.21
C SER A 122 -4.94 -7.09 0.97
N ASN A 123 -5.01 -7.61 2.19
CA ASN A 123 -4.74 -6.82 3.38
C ASN A 123 -3.28 -6.38 3.32
N PHE A 124 -3.10 -5.08 3.16
CA PHE A 124 -1.78 -4.53 2.90
C PHE A 124 -1.07 -4.11 4.19
N LEU A 125 -1.78 -3.37 5.04
CA LEU A 125 -1.35 -3.00 6.37
C LEU A 125 -2.55 -2.94 7.31
N GLU A 126 -2.40 -3.45 8.50
CA GLU A 126 -3.39 -3.39 9.58
C GLU A 126 -2.93 -2.42 10.68
N ASP A 127 -3.86 -2.00 11.52
CA ASP A 127 -3.64 -1.07 12.63
C ASP A 127 -3.05 0.28 12.19
N ILE A 128 -3.54 0.79 11.04
CA ILE A 128 -3.16 2.08 10.52
C ILE A 128 -4.09 3.16 11.07
N SER A 129 -3.51 4.15 11.70
CA SER A 129 -4.22 5.38 12.09
C SER A 129 -3.55 6.59 11.47
N GLU A 130 -4.30 7.68 11.38
CA GLU A 130 -3.82 9.00 10.94
C GLU A 130 -3.13 8.96 9.57
N LEU A 131 -3.63 8.15 8.62
CA LEU A 131 -3.07 8.14 7.27
C LEU A 131 -3.24 9.50 6.60
N ASP A 132 -2.13 10.09 6.15
CA ASP A 132 -2.06 11.29 5.33
C ASP A 132 -1.40 10.97 4.00
N ILE A 133 -2.10 11.24 2.89
CA ILE A 133 -1.59 10.99 1.53
C ILE A 133 -1.47 12.32 0.83
N LYS A 134 -0.29 12.66 0.34
CA LYS A 134 -0.06 13.90 -0.40
C LYS A 134 0.68 13.67 -1.70
N PHE A 135 0.42 14.56 -2.65
CA PHE A 135 0.90 14.49 -4.02
C PHE A 135 1.72 15.73 -4.33
N MET A 136 2.95 15.57 -4.84
CA MET A 136 3.81 16.70 -5.18
C MET A 136 3.66 17.10 -6.64
N PHE A 137 3.45 18.39 -6.85
CA PHE A 137 3.52 19.03 -8.15
C PHE A 137 4.15 20.43 -8.01
N GLU A 138 5.10 20.77 -8.87
CA GLU A 138 5.80 22.05 -8.87
C GLU A 138 6.33 22.46 -7.48
N LYS A 139 6.95 21.49 -6.77
CA LYS A 139 7.51 21.66 -5.43
C LYS A 139 6.48 21.97 -4.32
N LYS A 140 5.19 21.78 -4.58
CA LYS A 140 4.12 21.94 -3.59
C LYS A 140 3.41 20.62 -3.33
N TRP A 141 2.99 20.38 -2.09
CA TRP A 141 2.20 19.24 -1.68
C TRP A 141 0.70 19.55 -1.76
N HIS A 142 -0.06 18.62 -2.33
CA HIS A 142 -1.50 18.73 -2.52
C HIS A 142 -2.21 17.51 -1.93
N ASP A 143 -3.43 17.73 -1.42
CA ASP A 143 -4.23 16.67 -0.78
C ASP A 143 -5.09 15.87 -1.77
N LYS A 144 -5.13 16.31 -3.03
CA LYS A 144 -5.91 15.67 -4.10
C LYS A 144 -5.13 15.67 -5.40
N TRP A 145 -5.37 14.62 -6.20
CA TRP A 145 -4.88 14.52 -7.57
C TRP A 145 -5.98 13.96 -8.50
N PRO A 146 -6.24 14.50 -9.70
CA PRO A 146 -5.60 15.70 -10.27
C PRO A 146 -5.97 16.98 -9.51
N ILE A 147 -5.09 18.01 -9.62
CA ILE A 147 -5.24 19.29 -8.94
C ILE A 147 -6.06 20.24 -9.82
N SER A 148 -5.81 20.17 -11.12
CA SER A 148 -6.37 21.04 -12.16
C SER A 148 -6.50 20.25 -13.47
N PRO A 149 -7.22 20.78 -14.47
CA PRO A 149 -7.32 20.15 -15.79
C PRO A 149 -5.95 19.84 -16.43
N ASP A 150 -4.94 20.67 -16.21
CA ASP A 150 -3.60 20.48 -16.75
C ASP A 150 -2.85 19.30 -16.13
N THR A 151 -3.33 18.79 -15.00
CA THR A 151 -2.76 17.63 -14.29
C THR A 151 -3.52 16.34 -14.52
N GLU A 152 -4.63 16.37 -15.27
CA GLU A 152 -5.46 15.18 -15.56
C GLU A 152 -4.69 14.08 -16.31
N THR A 153 -3.77 14.46 -17.18
CA THR A 153 -2.92 13.55 -17.95
C THR A 153 -1.53 13.33 -17.35
N LYS A 154 -1.27 13.90 -16.19
CA LYS A 154 0.03 13.82 -15.52
C LYS A 154 -0.02 12.91 -14.30
N ILE A 155 1.17 12.47 -13.89
CA ILE A 155 1.40 11.70 -12.66
C ILE A 155 2.12 12.63 -11.68
N PRO A 156 1.81 12.59 -10.36
CA PRO A 156 2.52 13.39 -9.38
C PRO A 156 4.02 13.05 -9.35
N THR A 157 4.88 14.04 -9.12
CA THR A 157 6.34 13.84 -9.08
C THR A 157 6.77 13.01 -7.88
N LEU A 158 6.13 13.20 -6.74
CA LEU A 158 6.32 12.39 -5.53
C LEU A 158 4.96 12.11 -4.89
N ILE A 159 4.85 10.96 -4.25
CA ILE A 159 3.69 10.59 -3.43
C ILE A 159 4.19 10.33 -2.02
N ARG A 160 3.57 10.99 -1.04
CA ARG A 160 3.89 10.85 0.37
C ARG A 160 2.77 10.11 1.09
N PHE A 161 3.15 9.11 1.85
CA PHE A 161 2.31 8.41 2.81
C PHE A 161 2.88 8.63 4.20
N GLU A 162 2.12 9.26 5.06
CA GLU A 162 2.45 9.46 6.47
C GLU A 162 1.35 8.80 7.30
N PHE A 163 1.71 7.92 8.23
CA PHE A 163 0.75 7.16 9.00
C PHE A 163 1.33 6.70 10.32
N LYS A 164 0.45 6.40 11.27
CA LYS A 164 0.79 5.74 12.52
C LYS A 164 0.42 4.27 12.48
N LYS A 165 1.32 3.41 12.95
CA LYS A 165 1.09 1.98 13.19
C LYS A 165 1.70 1.60 14.52
N SER A 166 0.88 0.97 15.40
CA SER A 166 1.34 0.54 16.73
C SER A 166 2.05 1.67 17.51
N ARG A 167 1.52 2.89 17.48
CA ARG A 167 2.04 4.12 18.13
C ARG A 167 3.38 4.62 17.58
N LYS A 168 3.81 4.17 16.41
CA LYS A 168 5.01 4.66 15.73
C LYS A 168 4.63 5.38 14.46
N ASP A 169 5.32 6.49 14.18
CA ASP A 169 5.13 7.27 12.97
C ASP A 169 5.99 6.68 11.85
N TYR A 170 5.40 6.61 10.66
CA TYR A 170 6.05 6.15 9.45
C TYR A 170 5.85 7.16 8.34
N LEU A 171 6.91 7.41 7.60
CA LEU A 171 6.91 8.29 6.45
C LEU A 171 7.49 7.55 5.24
N TRP A 172 6.68 7.41 4.19
CA TRP A 172 7.12 6.87 2.92
C TRP A 172 6.96 7.91 1.83
N ILE A 173 8.07 8.28 1.20
CA ILE A 173 8.08 9.12 0.02
C ILE A 173 8.49 8.25 -1.17
N ILE A 174 7.69 8.26 -2.22
CA ILE A 174 7.86 7.40 -3.38
C ILE A 174 7.82 8.27 -4.63
N GLU A 175 8.81 8.10 -5.48
CA GLU A 175 8.89 8.68 -6.80
C GLU A 175 8.31 7.71 -7.83
N PRO A 176 7.21 8.05 -8.51
CA PRO A 176 6.74 7.31 -9.67
C PRO A 176 7.75 7.38 -10.81
N ASN A 177 7.76 6.37 -11.68
CA ASN A 177 8.58 6.42 -12.89
C ASN A 177 7.92 7.37 -13.90
N ILE A 178 8.37 8.63 -13.93
CA ILE A 178 7.79 9.71 -14.75
C ILE A 178 8.19 9.57 -16.23
N ASP A 179 9.26 8.82 -16.52
CA ASP A 179 9.81 8.69 -17.88
C ASP A 179 8.98 7.77 -18.80
N TYR A 180 7.92 7.16 -18.26
CA TYR A 180 7.07 6.27 -19.04
C TYR A 180 5.86 7.04 -19.61
N GLU A 181 6.10 7.83 -20.65
CA GLU A 181 5.02 8.39 -21.46
C GLU A 181 4.53 7.35 -22.48
N TYR A 182 3.24 7.04 -22.44
CA TYR A 182 2.59 6.31 -23.53
C TYR A 182 2.45 7.27 -24.72
N LYS A 183 3.37 7.15 -25.67
CA LYS A 183 3.25 7.83 -26.97
C LYS A 183 2.23 7.05 -27.81
N ARG A 184 1.13 7.70 -28.16
CA ARG A 184 0.19 7.22 -29.17
C ARG A 184 0.84 7.21 -30.54
#